data_25fc0ddaca41a0b39ff28c3421221386
#
_entry.id   25fc0ddaca41a0b39ff28c3421221386
#
_cell.length_a   1.000
_cell.length_b   1.000
_cell.length_c   1.000
_cell.angle_alpha   90.00
_cell.angle_beta   90.00
_cell.angle_gamma   90.00
#
_symmetry.space_group_name_H-M   'P 1'
#
loop_
_entity.id
_entity.type
_entity.pdbx_description
1 polymer ?
#
loop_
_entity_poly.entity_id
_entity_poly.type
_entity_poly.pdbx_seq_one_letter_code
_entity_poly.pdbx_strand_id
1 'polypeptide(L)'
;MQYKIKDFIQKDISKFYILAVGILCLLLLSSYFSYALFTVTKEKKEAISMVVGNINYTLMVDDTQTSTLTISANSVQEFTIVLANTTSIPAKFNFYYIGDLPAGITAGYEVVEGVQTPPAGEGIILQAGGSSDSSNTYLLKVYNNSSTEKIITLGVSAGLSNNDLSLPSEGHLFEELKNTVSEVLLASLPDSNQYDDGLDTYIVGDESNNYIWYSGKLWRAVSVDDSSQTVKLVTQWDISSVVYYSNNHTAFEGSYMQTWLNDTSIDSFLGNLRDYEDFIVSNASWDATMNSNDFGSISRPTGATTVTAAVGLLNTYEYQTSCLTTNYEDTYLNNGLEWWTLTPSDSSSVWTINYFGYTYAETPTSAGGVRPAIVLQTNIEIVAGDGSENNPYRLKGDYDTDLAGTSLSSRYSGEYIHFGTGVNNLYRIVRHETSGLTKITSADPLKDSVGFPTSTLGNASFSSSSTMGRMLNGTYLTSYVGNTYTNM
;
A
#
# COMPACT_ATOMS: atom_id res chain seq x y z
N MET A 1 -14.70 55.48 -49.36
CA MET A 1 -13.60 54.53 -49.18
C MET A 1 -13.79 53.23 -50.01
N GLN A 2 -14.95 52.65 -50.06
CA GLN A 2 -15.24 51.43 -50.85
C GLN A 2 -15.00 51.59 -52.38
N TYR A 3 -15.24 52.76 -52.98
CA TYR A 3 -15.01 52.96 -54.42
C TYR A 3 -13.53 53.00 -54.79
N LYS A 4 -12.66 53.49 -53.96
CA LYS A 4 -11.20 53.51 -54.19
C LYS A 4 -10.56 52.13 -54.09
N ILE A 5 -11.12 51.26 -53.27
CA ILE A 5 -10.65 49.87 -53.12
C ILE A 5 -11.04 49.03 -54.32
N LYS A 6 -12.25 49.22 -54.87
CA LYS A 6 -12.71 48.52 -56.06
C LYS A 6 -11.93 48.88 -57.33
N ASP A 7 -11.58 50.15 -57.47
CA ASP A 7 -10.77 50.66 -58.59
C ASP A 7 -9.32 50.18 -58.53
N PHE A 8 -8.75 50.07 -57.32
CA PHE A 8 -7.41 49.52 -57.11
C PHE A 8 -7.34 48.02 -57.43
N ILE A 9 -8.37 47.26 -57.04
CA ILE A 9 -8.46 45.82 -57.32
C ILE A 9 -8.62 45.55 -58.82
N GLN A 10 -9.37 46.40 -59.60
CA GLN A 10 -9.62 46.22 -61.02
C GLN A 10 -8.44 46.67 -61.91
N LYS A 11 -7.62 47.66 -61.47
CA LYS A 11 -6.51 48.21 -62.26
C LYS A 11 -5.19 47.45 -62.09
N ASP A 12 -5.00 46.80 -60.94
CA ASP A 12 -3.75 46.13 -60.62
C ASP A 12 -3.97 44.80 -59.88
N ILE A 13 -4.82 43.98 -60.48
CA ILE A 13 -5.20 42.66 -59.95
C ILE A 13 -3.97 41.81 -59.55
N SER A 14 -2.88 41.91 -60.33
CA SER A 14 -1.62 41.22 -60.06
C SER A 14 -0.92 41.71 -58.78
N LYS A 15 -0.98 43.02 -58.51
CA LYS A 15 -0.38 43.56 -57.26
C LYS A 15 -1.20 43.20 -56.04
N PHE A 16 -2.55 43.10 -56.18
CA PHE A 16 -3.41 42.65 -55.10
C PHE A 16 -3.15 41.19 -54.75
N TYR A 17 -3.00 40.32 -55.77
CA TYR A 17 -2.60 38.92 -55.56
C TYR A 17 -1.25 38.78 -54.89
N ILE A 18 -0.25 39.56 -55.30
CA ILE A 18 1.08 39.55 -54.67
C ILE A 18 1.02 40.00 -53.23
N LEU A 19 0.23 41.06 -52.92
CA LEU A 19 0.02 41.51 -51.56
C LEU A 19 -0.72 40.49 -50.70
N ALA A 20 -1.79 39.90 -51.22
CA ALA A 20 -2.58 38.85 -50.53
C ALA A 20 -1.75 37.58 -50.24
N VAL A 21 -0.98 37.14 -51.24
CA VAL A 21 -0.05 35.99 -51.07
C VAL A 21 1.05 36.34 -50.07
N GLY A 22 1.58 37.58 -50.12
CA GLY A 22 2.58 38.04 -49.15
C GLY A 22 2.06 38.05 -47.70
N ILE A 23 0.84 38.52 -47.51
CA ILE A 23 0.18 38.49 -46.15
C ILE A 23 -0.06 37.04 -45.72
N LEU A 24 -0.54 36.18 -46.65
CA LEU A 24 -0.76 34.76 -46.35
C LEU A 24 0.56 34.03 -45.97
N CYS A 25 1.62 34.31 -46.70
CA CYS A 25 2.96 33.79 -46.41
C CYS A 25 3.47 34.27 -45.05
N LEU A 26 3.26 35.54 -44.70
CA LEU A 26 3.62 36.09 -43.39
C LEU A 26 2.82 35.44 -42.25
N LEU A 27 1.53 35.18 -42.45
CA LEU A 27 0.68 34.48 -41.48
C LEU A 27 1.12 33.02 -41.31
N LEU A 28 1.44 32.34 -42.41
CA LEU A 28 1.95 30.96 -42.37
C LEU A 28 3.34 30.89 -41.71
N LEU A 29 4.25 31.85 -41.99
CA LEU A 29 5.54 31.95 -41.33
C LEU A 29 5.37 32.21 -39.82
N SER A 30 4.51 33.14 -39.44
CA SER A 30 4.27 33.42 -38.01
C SER A 30 3.68 32.21 -37.29
N SER A 31 2.76 31.49 -37.96
CA SER A 31 2.18 30.21 -37.41
C SER A 31 3.25 29.13 -37.32
N TYR A 32 4.12 29.02 -38.32
CA TYR A 32 5.22 28.07 -38.31
C TYR A 32 6.26 28.39 -37.22
N PHE A 33 6.62 29.67 -37.06
CA PHE A 33 7.48 30.09 -35.95
C PHE A 33 6.86 29.87 -34.58
N SER A 34 5.56 30.14 -34.44
CA SER A 34 4.82 29.80 -33.20
C SER A 34 4.79 28.28 -32.95
N TYR A 35 4.50 27.48 -33.99
CA TYR A 35 4.52 26.03 -33.90
C TYR A 35 5.94 25.47 -33.66
N ALA A 36 6.95 26.01 -34.30
CA ALA A 36 8.34 25.63 -34.08
C ALA A 36 8.81 26.01 -32.66
N LEU A 37 8.38 27.15 -32.11
CA LEU A 37 8.65 27.52 -30.74
C LEU A 37 7.94 26.56 -29.72
N PHE A 38 6.74 26.11 -30.04
CA PHE A 38 6.01 25.11 -29.23
C PHE A 38 6.55 23.69 -29.35
N THR A 39 7.08 23.29 -30.52
CA THR A 39 7.65 21.94 -30.73
C THR A 39 9.09 21.80 -30.27
N VAL A 40 9.87 22.85 -30.30
CA VAL A 40 11.25 22.86 -29.77
C VAL A 40 11.28 22.65 -28.25
N THR A 41 10.20 23.01 -27.55
CA THR A 41 10.03 22.70 -26.12
C THR A 41 9.71 21.24 -25.84
N LYS A 42 9.36 20.43 -26.84
CA LYS A 42 8.95 19.02 -26.65
C LYS A 42 10.03 17.98 -26.97
N GLU A 43 11.10 18.36 -27.67
CA GLU A 43 12.10 17.39 -28.17
C GLU A 43 13.55 17.59 -27.69
N LYS A 44 13.85 18.63 -26.92
CA LYS A 44 15.20 18.78 -26.37
C LYS A 44 15.32 18.25 -24.95
N LYS A 45 16.04 17.16 -24.79
CA LYS A 45 16.62 16.68 -23.52
C LYS A 45 17.73 17.64 -23.00
N GLU A 46 17.62 18.90 -23.24
CA GLU A 46 18.55 19.91 -22.75
C GLU A 46 17.80 20.83 -21.79
N ALA A 47 18.43 21.14 -20.69
CA ALA A 47 17.93 22.03 -19.67
C ALA A 47 17.25 23.25 -20.24
N ILE A 48 16.04 23.49 -19.82
CA ILE A 48 15.37 24.75 -20.06
C ILE A 48 15.99 25.77 -19.11
N SER A 49 16.93 26.58 -19.63
CA SER A 49 17.24 27.83 -18.95
C SER A 49 16.12 28.81 -19.28
N MET A 50 15.15 28.93 -18.39
CA MET A 50 14.11 29.94 -18.52
C MET A 50 14.66 31.27 -17.95
N VAL A 51 14.71 32.29 -18.78
CA VAL A 51 14.97 33.64 -18.33
C VAL A 51 13.65 34.27 -17.93
N VAL A 52 13.36 34.33 -16.63
CA VAL A 52 12.25 35.08 -16.08
C VAL A 52 12.80 36.48 -15.73
N GLY A 53 12.69 37.41 -16.65
CA GLY A 53 13.36 38.70 -16.52
C GLY A 53 14.90 38.55 -16.58
N ASN A 54 15.63 39.12 -15.61
CA ASN A 54 17.08 39.00 -15.49
C ASN A 54 17.55 37.93 -14.50
N ILE A 55 16.67 36.98 -14.12
CA ILE A 55 16.98 35.91 -13.16
C ILE A 55 17.27 34.63 -13.92
N ASN A 56 18.51 34.15 -13.80
CA ASN A 56 18.96 32.87 -14.38
C ASN A 56 19.16 31.84 -13.27
N TYR A 57 18.85 30.60 -13.57
CA TYR A 57 19.03 29.48 -12.66
C TYR A 57 19.41 28.19 -13.41
N THR A 58 19.87 27.20 -12.66
CA THR A 58 20.02 25.83 -13.14
C THR A 58 19.18 24.91 -12.29
N LEU A 59 18.52 23.94 -12.93
CA LEU A 59 17.83 22.84 -12.32
C LEU A 59 18.50 21.55 -12.77
N MET A 60 18.92 20.72 -11.83
CA MET A 60 19.52 19.43 -12.11
C MET A 60 18.74 18.34 -11.40
N VAL A 61 18.61 17.19 -12.03
CA VAL A 61 18.04 15.95 -11.48
C VAL A 61 19.12 14.89 -11.60
N ASP A 62 19.56 14.31 -10.50
CA ASP A 62 20.60 13.29 -10.44
C ASP A 62 21.85 13.69 -11.26
N ASP A 63 22.37 14.88 -10.95
CA ASP A 63 23.51 15.49 -11.64
C ASP A 63 23.32 15.74 -13.15
N THR A 64 22.13 15.53 -13.67
CA THR A 64 21.78 15.79 -15.06
C THR A 64 20.91 17.04 -15.17
N GLN A 65 21.29 17.96 -16.04
CA GLN A 65 20.50 19.15 -16.31
C GLN A 65 19.25 18.77 -17.11
N THR A 66 18.14 18.49 -16.41
CA THR A 66 16.84 18.11 -16.99
C THR A 66 15.70 18.70 -16.16
N SER A 67 14.53 18.79 -16.77
CA SER A 67 13.28 19.17 -16.10
C SER A 67 12.29 18.01 -16.02
N THR A 68 12.75 16.77 -16.20
CA THR A 68 11.87 15.60 -16.16
C THR A 68 12.38 14.54 -15.19
N LEU A 69 11.44 13.95 -14.45
CA LEU A 69 11.66 12.73 -13.69
C LEU A 69 11.09 11.57 -14.51
N THR A 70 11.92 10.59 -14.80
CA THR A 70 11.50 9.35 -15.49
C THR A 70 11.44 8.22 -14.48
N ILE A 71 10.27 7.63 -14.27
CA ILE A 71 9.99 6.66 -13.23
C ILE A 71 9.66 5.32 -13.85
N SER A 72 10.48 4.31 -13.60
CA SER A 72 10.29 2.95 -14.08
C SER A 72 8.97 2.35 -13.56
N ALA A 73 8.40 1.40 -14.31
CA ALA A 73 7.20 0.69 -13.90
C ALA A 73 7.40 -0.07 -12.58
N ASN A 74 6.37 -0.12 -11.74
CA ASN A 74 6.36 -0.85 -10.47
C ASN A 74 7.61 -0.60 -9.61
N SER A 75 7.99 0.68 -9.46
CA SER A 75 9.22 1.06 -8.77
C SER A 75 9.02 2.22 -7.80
N VAL A 76 9.91 2.29 -6.83
CA VAL A 76 10.13 3.46 -5.99
C VAL A 76 11.48 4.05 -6.36
N GLN A 77 11.53 5.33 -6.65
CA GLN A 77 12.77 6.02 -7.03
C GLN A 77 12.93 7.30 -6.24
N GLU A 78 14.15 7.57 -5.82
CA GLU A 78 14.56 8.83 -5.20
C GLU A 78 15.32 9.65 -6.24
N PHE A 79 15.03 10.96 -6.28
CA PHE A 79 15.64 11.91 -7.18
C PHE A 79 16.28 13.03 -6.38
N THR A 80 17.55 13.30 -6.66
CA THR A 80 18.25 14.43 -6.11
C THR A 80 18.03 15.65 -6.99
N ILE A 81 17.36 16.67 -6.48
CA ILE A 81 17.06 17.92 -7.19
C ILE A 81 18.00 19.02 -6.70
N VAL A 82 18.79 19.59 -7.59
CA VAL A 82 19.63 20.75 -7.29
C VAL A 82 19.09 21.96 -8.01
N LEU A 83 18.68 22.98 -7.24
CA LEU A 83 18.25 24.27 -7.77
C LEU A 83 19.29 25.33 -7.39
N ALA A 84 19.87 25.98 -8.38
CA ALA A 84 20.90 26.99 -8.17
C ALA A 84 20.59 28.32 -8.86
N ASN A 85 20.75 29.40 -8.13
CA ASN A 85 20.72 30.76 -8.64
C ASN A 85 22.05 31.06 -9.35
N THR A 86 22.00 31.42 -10.62
CA THR A 86 23.19 31.79 -11.42
C THR A 86 23.28 33.28 -11.73
N THR A 87 22.37 34.09 -11.19
CA THR A 87 22.41 35.54 -11.31
C THR A 87 23.33 36.17 -10.27
N SER A 88 23.75 37.42 -10.51
CA SER A 88 24.60 38.19 -9.61
C SER A 88 23.84 38.84 -8.42
N ILE A 89 22.57 38.54 -8.22
CA ILE A 89 21.74 39.09 -7.16
C ILE A 89 21.00 37.96 -6.45
N PRO A 90 20.61 38.12 -5.15
CA PRO A 90 19.70 37.20 -4.50
C PRO A 90 18.34 37.16 -5.19
N ALA A 91 17.80 35.98 -5.37
CA ALA A 91 16.51 35.78 -6.02
C ALA A 91 15.69 34.71 -5.27
N LYS A 92 14.36 34.81 -5.38
CA LYS A 92 13.42 33.88 -4.82
C LYS A 92 13.02 32.84 -5.87
N PHE A 93 12.94 31.58 -5.49
CA PHE A 93 12.62 30.47 -6.36
C PHE A 93 11.59 29.54 -5.74
N ASN A 94 10.72 28.99 -6.59
CA ASN A 94 9.92 27.79 -6.32
C ASN A 94 10.18 26.80 -7.43
N PHE A 95 10.21 25.49 -7.09
CA PHE A 95 10.05 24.45 -8.10
C PHE A 95 8.79 23.63 -7.81
N TYR A 96 8.20 23.08 -8.85
CA TYR A 96 6.88 22.43 -8.82
C TYR A 96 6.82 21.42 -9.96
N TYR A 97 5.82 20.55 -9.96
CA TYR A 97 5.50 19.74 -11.14
C TYR A 97 4.34 20.36 -11.94
N ILE A 98 4.27 20.05 -13.22
CA ILE A 98 3.32 20.64 -14.17
C ILE A 98 2.26 19.61 -14.51
N GLY A 99 0.97 19.99 -14.36
CA GLY A 99 -0.18 19.15 -14.60
C GLY A 99 -0.43 18.16 -13.46
N ASP A 100 -1.48 17.34 -13.60
CA ASP A 100 -1.79 16.29 -12.63
C ASP A 100 -0.74 15.18 -12.67
N LEU A 101 -0.51 14.55 -11.50
CA LEU A 101 0.31 13.35 -11.45
C LEU A 101 -0.32 12.24 -12.29
N PRO A 102 0.45 11.50 -13.10
CA PRO A 102 -0.08 10.38 -13.87
C PRO A 102 -0.71 9.33 -12.96
N ALA A 103 -1.76 8.65 -13.42
CA ALA A 103 -2.40 7.58 -12.66
C ALA A 103 -1.38 6.52 -12.19
N GLY A 104 -1.44 6.18 -10.91
CA GLY A 104 -0.52 5.26 -10.24
C GLY A 104 0.79 5.88 -9.79
N ILE A 105 0.95 7.21 -9.90
CA ILE A 105 2.10 7.94 -9.36
C ILE A 105 1.72 8.67 -8.08
N THR A 106 2.57 8.51 -7.06
CA THR A 106 2.63 9.36 -5.87
C THR A 106 4.01 9.97 -5.80
N ALA A 107 4.11 11.29 -5.67
CA ALA A 107 5.37 12.02 -5.66
C ALA A 107 5.38 13.08 -4.56
N GLY A 108 6.47 13.18 -3.83
CA GLY A 108 6.63 14.16 -2.76
C GLY A 108 8.02 14.11 -2.15
N TYR A 109 8.16 14.61 -0.93
CA TYR A 109 9.42 14.55 -0.19
C TYR A 109 9.20 13.96 1.20
N GLU A 110 10.25 13.36 1.75
CA GLU A 110 10.31 12.96 3.16
C GLU A 110 11.16 13.98 3.92
N VAL A 111 10.81 14.25 5.18
CA VAL A 111 11.63 15.11 6.04
C VAL A 111 12.81 14.29 6.53
N VAL A 112 14.01 14.60 6.02
CA VAL A 112 15.25 13.91 6.40
C VAL A 112 16.18 14.90 7.09
N GLU A 113 16.76 14.51 8.23
CA GLU A 113 17.67 15.36 8.97
C GLU A 113 18.88 15.77 8.09
N GLY A 114 19.15 17.07 8.01
CA GLY A 114 20.24 17.62 7.21
C GLY A 114 19.91 17.81 5.72
N VAL A 115 18.74 17.44 5.25
CA VAL A 115 18.25 17.68 3.90
C VAL A 115 17.22 18.81 3.90
N GLN A 116 17.30 19.69 2.89
CA GLN A 116 16.33 20.78 2.75
C GLN A 116 14.99 20.24 2.22
N THR A 117 13.89 20.74 2.79
CA THR A 117 12.56 20.48 2.24
C THR A 117 12.30 21.33 1.01
N PRO A 118 11.57 20.84 0.00
CA PRO A 118 11.13 21.64 -1.13
C PRO A 118 10.43 22.92 -0.70
N PRO A 119 10.58 24.03 -1.46
CA PRO A 119 9.95 25.28 -1.10
C PRO A 119 8.44 25.16 -1.09
N ALA A 120 7.83 25.72 -0.04
CA ALA A 120 6.40 26.01 -0.01
C ALA A 120 6.05 27.15 -0.97
N GLY A 121 4.76 27.43 -1.17
CA GLY A 121 4.26 28.40 -2.16
C GLY A 121 4.88 29.79 -2.14
N GLU A 122 5.45 30.22 -1.00
CA GLU A 122 6.18 31.48 -0.88
C GLU A 122 7.58 31.45 -1.54
N GLY A 123 8.11 30.26 -1.80
CA GLY A 123 9.45 30.09 -2.38
C GLY A 123 10.59 30.25 -1.40
N ILE A 124 11.80 29.99 -1.88
CA ILE A 124 13.05 30.07 -1.13
C ILE A 124 13.97 31.14 -1.74
N ILE A 125 14.68 31.89 -0.91
CA ILE A 125 15.68 32.87 -1.37
C ILE A 125 17.02 32.18 -1.47
N LEU A 126 17.57 32.13 -2.69
CA LEU A 126 18.95 31.73 -2.95
C LEU A 126 19.80 32.97 -3.19
N GLN A 127 21.00 33.02 -2.60
CA GLN A 127 21.95 34.10 -2.74
C GLN A 127 22.50 34.21 -4.17
N ALA A 128 23.21 35.26 -4.46
CA ALA A 128 23.85 35.46 -5.77
C ALA A 128 24.72 34.29 -6.18
N GLY A 129 24.71 33.95 -7.45
CA GLY A 129 25.53 32.88 -8.02
C GLY A 129 26.99 33.00 -7.63
N GLY A 130 27.59 31.88 -7.20
CA GLY A 130 28.97 31.80 -6.69
C GLY A 130 29.13 32.03 -5.18
N SER A 131 28.06 32.37 -4.44
CA SER A 131 28.06 32.36 -2.98
C SER A 131 27.77 30.96 -2.41
N SER A 132 28.09 30.71 -1.12
CA SER A 132 27.83 29.43 -0.46
C SER A 132 26.35 29.02 -0.47
N ASP A 133 25.45 30.00 -0.42
CA ASP A 133 24.00 29.76 -0.31
C ASP A 133 23.27 30.06 -1.62
N SER A 134 23.98 29.91 -2.75
CA SER A 134 23.41 30.11 -4.09
C SER A 134 22.66 28.89 -4.63
N SER A 135 22.75 27.75 -3.97
CA SER A 135 22.05 26.53 -4.38
C SER A 135 21.55 25.73 -3.18
N ASN A 136 20.45 25.00 -3.39
CA ASN A 136 19.94 24.03 -2.46
C ASN A 136 19.73 22.69 -3.15
N THR A 137 19.85 21.62 -2.34
CA THR A 137 19.60 20.24 -2.76
C THR A 137 18.38 19.72 -2.03
N TYR A 138 17.49 19.08 -2.77
CA TYR A 138 16.26 18.48 -2.29
C TYR A 138 16.20 17.02 -2.70
N LEU A 139 15.58 16.18 -1.88
CA LEU A 139 15.28 14.78 -2.23
C LEU A 139 13.78 14.66 -2.51
N LEU A 140 13.44 14.16 -3.67
CA LEU A 140 12.08 13.78 -4.03
C LEU A 140 12.00 12.27 -4.12
N LYS A 141 10.92 11.71 -3.60
CA LYS A 141 10.62 10.30 -3.68
C LYS A 141 9.36 10.11 -4.51
N VAL A 142 9.40 9.18 -5.43
CA VAL A 142 8.30 8.91 -6.37
C VAL A 142 8.00 7.43 -6.39
N TYR A 143 6.75 7.09 -6.16
CA TYR A 143 6.19 5.74 -6.26
C TYR A 143 5.49 5.61 -7.60
N ASN A 144 5.82 4.58 -8.38
CA ASN A 144 5.09 4.21 -9.58
C ASN A 144 4.47 2.82 -9.40
N ASN A 145 3.20 2.77 -9.03
CA ASN A 145 2.43 1.55 -8.87
C ASN A 145 1.80 1.07 -10.20
N SER A 146 2.13 1.72 -11.31
CA SER A 146 1.64 1.31 -12.65
C SER A 146 2.61 0.36 -13.34
N SER A 147 2.09 -0.46 -14.24
CA SER A 147 2.88 -1.42 -15.04
C SER A 147 3.68 -0.78 -16.18
N THR A 148 3.70 0.56 -16.28
CA THR A 148 4.38 1.29 -17.35
C THR A 148 5.26 2.40 -16.78
N GLU A 149 6.34 2.72 -17.48
CA GLU A 149 7.15 3.89 -17.20
C GLU A 149 6.31 5.17 -17.26
N LYS A 150 6.56 6.12 -16.35
CA LYS A 150 5.87 7.41 -16.25
C LYS A 150 6.88 8.55 -16.24
N ILE A 151 6.42 9.73 -16.61
CA ILE A 151 7.23 10.96 -16.63
C ILE A 151 6.48 12.05 -15.88
N ILE A 152 7.20 12.75 -14.98
CA ILE A 152 6.75 13.99 -14.33
C ILE A 152 7.60 15.13 -14.89
N THR A 153 6.97 16.23 -15.27
CA THR A 153 7.66 17.43 -15.75
C THR A 153 7.78 18.45 -14.62
N LEU A 154 9.00 18.93 -14.36
CA LEU A 154 9.29 19.95 -13.39
C LEU A 154 9.23 21.35 -14.01
N GLY A 155 8.78 22.31 -13.22
CA GLY A 155 8.82 23.74 -13.53
C GLY A 155 9.52 24.53 -12.42
N VAL A 156 10.04 25.70 -12.75
CA VAL A 156 10.61 26.63 -11.78
C VAL A 156 10.01 28.02 -12.00
N SER A 157 9.50 28.63 -10.95
CA SER A 157 9.20 30.06 -10.93
C SER A 157 10.32 30.81 -10.21
N ALA A 158 10.67 31.99 -10.70
CA ALA A 158 11.74 32.79 -10.15
C ALA A 158 11.34 34.28 -10.14
N GLY A 159 11.76 35.02 -9.11
CA GLY A 159 11.47 36.44 -8.94
C GLY A 159 12.52 37.12 -8.07
N LEU A 160 12.45 38.45 -7.98
CA LEU A 160 13.28 39.18 -7.04
C LEU A 160 12.98 38.72 -5.60
N SER A 161 13.96 38.78 -4.72
CA SER A 161 13.87 38.25 -3.35
C SER A 161 12.72 38.83 -2.50
N ASN A 162 12.25 40.00 -2.85
CA ASN A 162 11.14 40.72 -2.19
C ASN A 162 9.79 40.58 -2.91
N ASN A 163 9.72 39.83 -4.01
CA ASN A 163 8.47 39.62 -4.74
C ASN A 163 7.76 38.37 -4.23
N ASP A 164 6.42 38.42 -4.28
CA ASP A 164 5.62 37.21 -4.11
C ASP A 164 5.71 36.38 -5.39
N LEU A 165 5.91 35.09 -5.22
CA LEU A 165 5.88 34.14 -6.33
C LEU A 165 4.51 33.44 -6.36
N SER A 166 3.91 33.43 -7.55
CA SER A 166 2.73 32.62 -7.81
C SER A 166 3.09 31.45 -8.69
N LEU A 167 2.48 30.30 -8.43
CA LEU A 167 2.58 29.18 -9.34
C LEU A 167 1.70 29.41 -10.58
N PRO A 168 2.08 28.84 -11.74
CA PRO A 168 1.17 28.74 -12.88
C PRO A 168 -0.09 27.96 -12.50
N SER A 169 -1.18 28.15 -13.24
CA SER A 169 -2.46 27.47 -12.98
C SER A 169 -2.37 25.93 -13.03
N GLU A 170 -1.39 25.39 -13.71
CA GLU A 170 -1.13 23.93 -13.83
C GLU A 170 0.09 23.49 -13.00
N GLY A 171 0.62 24.37 -12.16
CA GLY A 171 1.78 24.08 -11.31
C GLY A 171 1.33 23.60 -9.93
N HIS A 172 1.87 22.47 -9.48
CA HIS A 172 1.60 21.88 -8.18
C HIS A 172 2.89 21.74 -7.37
N LEU A 173 2.84 22.13 -6.09
CA LEU A 173 3.98 21.93 -5.19
C LEU A 173 4.11 20.45 -4.83
N PHE A 174 5.34 20.03 -4.56
CA PHE A 174 5.56 18.74 -3.91
C PHE A 174 5.20 18.86 -2.43
N GLU A 175 4.39 17.94 -1.97
CA GLU A 175 3.95 17.84 -0.58
C GLU A 175 4.81 16.82 0.19
N GLU A 176 4.77 16.90 1.50
CA GLU A 176 5.35 15.86 2.34
C GLU A 176 4.60 14.54 2.10
N LEU A 177 5.36 13.49 1.82
CA LEU A 177 4.79 12.16 1.61
C LEU A 177 4.24 11.64 2.92
N LYS A 178 2.98 11.28 2.87
CA LYS A 178 2.32 10.52 3.92
C LYS A 178 2.51 9.05 3.57
N ASN A 179 3.41 8.38 4.26
CA ASN A 179 3.78 6.99 3.96
C ASN A 179 3.65 6.06 5.15
N THR A 180 3.34 6.56 6.36
CA THR A 180 2.97 5.68 7.46
C THR A 180 1.65 4.98 7.16
N VAL A 181 1.46 3.78 7.72
CA VAL A 181 0.26 2.98 7.45
C VAL A 181 -1.01 3.75 7.80
N SER A 182 -1.04 4.46 8.94
CA SER A 182 -2.20 5.26 9.36
C SER A 182 -2.52 6.38 8.36
N GLU A 183 -1.52 7.16 7.97
CA GLU A 183 -1.70 8.30 7.05
C GLU A 183 -2.18 7.84 5.67
N VAL A 184 -1.56 6.78 5.13
CA VAL A 184 -1.93 6.26 3.81
C VAL A 184 -3.34 5.69 3.82
N LEU A 185 -3.71 4.92 4.86
CA LEU A 185 -5.06 4.36 4.98
C LEU A 185 -6.11 5.46 5.03
N LEU A 186 -5.97 6.44 5.95
CA LEU A 186 -6.95 7.51 6.12
C LEU A 186 -7.03 8.43 4.89
N ALA A 187 -5.94 8.63 4.16
CA ALA A 187 -5.94 9.44 2.94
C ALA A 187 -6.48 8.69 1.71
N SER A 188 -6.34 7.37 1.64
CA SER A 188 -6.73 6.56 0.46
C SER A 188 -8.19 6.12 0.47
N LEU A 189 -8.81 6.05 1.65
CA LEU A 189 -10.19 5.61 1.80
C LEU A 189 -11.16 6.80 1.70
N PRO A 190 -12.29 6.67 0.98
CA PRO A 190 -13.35 7.67 1.00
C PRO A 190 -13.90 7.88 2.42
N ASP A 191 -14.37 9.09 2.74
CA ASP A 191 -15.02 9.39 4.03
C ASP A 191 -16.20 8.46 4.34
N SER A 192 -16.89 7.95 3.29
CA SER A 192 -17.98 6.97 3.44
C SER A 192 -17.53 5.61 3.97
N ASN A 193 -16.25 5.32 3.88
CA ASN A 193 -15.63 4.08 4.37
C ASN A 193 -14.85 4.29 5.67
N GLN A 194 -15.06 5.41 6.35
CA GLN A 194 -14.47 5.74 7.63
C GLN A 194 -15.55 6.09 8.65
N TYR A 195 -15.37 5.66 9.88
CA TYR A 195 -16.23 5.98 11.01
C TYR A 195 -15.39 6.31 12.23
N ASP A 196 -15.41 7.57 12.64
CA ASP A 196 -14.74 8.07 13.84
C ASP A 196 -15.70 7.98 15.04
N ASP A 197 -15.30 7.24 16.09
CA ASP A 197 -16.06 7.13 17.34
C ASP A 197 -15.54 8.07 18.45
N GLY A 198 -14.56 8.92 18.10
CA GLY A 198 -13.92 9.90 18.98
C GLY A 198 -12.69 9.36 19.73
N LEU A 199 -12.28 8.12 19.48
CA LEU A 199 -11.07 7.48 20.01
C LEU A 199 -10.31 6.72 18.93
N ASP A 200 -11.04 6.07 18.02
CA ASP A 200 -10.51 5.36 16.88
C ASP A 200 -11.30 5.70 15.61
N THR A 201 -10.59 5.83 14.51
CA THR A 201 -11.20 5.88 13.18
C THR A 201 -11.25 4.46 12.60
N TYR A 202 -12.46 3.90 12.50
CA TYR A 202 -12.72 2.56 11.94
C TYR A 202 -12.87 2.59 10.44
N ILE A 203 -12.42 1.52 9.79
CA ILE A 203 -12.67 1.27 8.38
C ILE A 203 -13.99 0.51 8.26
N VAL A 204 -14.89 0.97 7.39
CA VAL A 204 -16.25 0.44 7.27
C VAL A 204 -16.62 0.11 5.82
N GLY A 205 -17.57 -0.82 5.65
CA GLY A 205 -18.07 -1.24 4.33
C GLY A 205 -17.56 -2.60 3.87
N ASP A 206 -18.01 -3.03 2.71
CA ASP A 206 -17.74 -4.36 2.13
C ASP A 206 -16.55 -4.37 1.14
N GLU A 207 -16.24 -3.24 0.51
CA GLU A 207 -15.22 -3.12 -0.55
C GLU A 207 -14.06 -2.18 -0.18
N SER A 208 -13.56 -2.24 1.05
CA SER A 208 -12.48 -1.37 1.47
C SER A 208 -11.11 -1.83 0.95
N ASN A 209 -10.35 -0.92 0.31
CA ASN A 209 -8.96 -1.15 -0.09
C ASN A 209 -8.04 -0.96 1.12
N ASN A 210 -8.06 -1.91 2.05
CA ASN A 210 -7.34 -1.89 3.32
C ASN A 210 -6.54 -3.17 3.56
N TYR A 211 -6.18 -3.86 2.47
CA TYR A 211 -5.35 -5.05 2.54
C TYR A 211 -3.88 -4.68 2.75
N ILE A 212 -3.25 -5.39 3.68
CA ILE A 212 -1.84 -5.26 4.02
C ILE A 212 -1.20 -6.66 3.94
N TRP A 213 -0.04 -6.77 3.32
CA TRP A 213 0.77 -7.98 3.35
C TRP A 213 1.87 -7.81 4.38
N TYR A 214 1.85 -8.65 5.41
CA TYR A 214 2.89 -8.69 6.42
C TYR A 214 3.17 -10.12 6.86
N SER A 215 4.45 -10.47 6.92
CA SER A 215 4.93 -11.76 7.41
C SER A 215 4.27 -12.97 6.73
N GLY A 216 4.16 -12.93 5.40
CA GLY A 216 3.57 -14.02 4.60
C GLY A 216 2.06 -14.18 4.73
N LYS A 217 1.36 -13.23 5.35
CA LYS A 217 -0.08 -13.27 5.60
C LYS A 217 -0.76 -12.03 5.04
N LEU A 218 -1.97 -12.22 4.55
CA LEU A 218 -2.84 -11.12 4.13
C LEU A 218 -3.65 -10.64 5.33
N TRP A 219 -3.55 -9.36 5.61
CA TRP A 219 -4.23 -8.69 6.71
C TRP A 219 -5.23 -7.67 6.20
N ARG A 220 -6.19 -7.33 7.04
CA ARG A 220 -7.11 -6.20 6.87
C ARG A 220 -6.86 -5.19 7.96
N ALA A 221 -6.71 -3.92 7.60
CA ALA A 221 -6.72 -2.84 8.57
C ALA A 221 -8.15 -2.66 9.12
N VAL A 222 -8.28 -2.47 10.42
CA VAL A 222 -9.56 -2.39 11.12
C VAL A 222 -9.82 -0.98 11.62
N SER A 223 -8.86 -0.41 12.33
CA SER A 223 -8.96 0.94 12.88
C SER A 223 -7.59 1.60 13.01
N VAL A 224 -7.61 2.92 13.08
CA VAL A 224 -6.49 3.77 13.46
C VAL A 224 -6.84 4.43 14.79
N ASP A 225 -5.98 4.28 15.81
CA ASP A 225 -6.12 5.00 17.08
C ASP A 225 -5.79 6.48 16.85
N ASP A 226 -6.72 7.37 17.15
CA ASP A 226 -6.61 8.80 16.82
C ASP A 226 -5.49 9.50 17.59
N SER A 227 -5.15 9.02 18.78
CA SER A 227 -4.13 9.62 19.64
C SER A 227 -2.73 9.12 19.35
N SER A 228 -2.54 7.82 19.15
CA SER A 228 -1.26 7.17 18.95
C SER A 228 -0.91 6.94 17.49
N GLN A 229 -1.90 7.04 16.59
CA GLN A 229 -1.76 6.73 15.16
C GLN A 229 -1.28 5.28 14.90
N THR A 230 -1.48 4.38 15.85
CA THR A 230 -1.27 2.95 15.67
C THR A 230 -2.42 2.34 14.86
N VAL A 231 -2.16 1.29 14.12
CA VAL A 231 -3.15 0.66 13.23
C VAL A 231 -3.44 -0.76 13.68
N LYS A 232 -4.70 -1.06 13.95
CA LYS A 232 -5.15 -2.42 14.26
C LYS A 232 -5.37 -3.21 12.98
N LEU A 233 -4.76 -4.40 12.90
CA LEU A 233 -4.92 -5.34 11.80
C LEU A 233 -5.53 -6.64 12.30
N VAL A 234 -6.24 -7.33 11.40
CA VAL A 234 -6.72 -8.71 11.58
C VAL A 234 -6.40 -9.53 10.33
N THR A 235 -6.11 -10.82 10.47
CA THR A 235 -5.86 -11.67 9.30
C THR A 235 -7.12 -11.77 8.42
N GLN A 236 -6.94 -11.76 7.09
CA GLN A 236 -8.06 -11.93 6.13
C GLN A 236 -8.74 -13.27 6.31
N TRP A 237 -7.97 -14.33 6.55
CA TRP A 237 -8.45 -15.70 6.68
C TRP A 237 -8.14 -16.27 8.04
N ASP A 238 -8.91 -17.27 8.45
CA ASP A 238 -8.58 -18.09 9.59
C ASP A 238 -7.23 -18.76 9.37
N ILE A 239 -6.33 -18.61 10.33
CA ILE A 239 -5.00 -19.23 10.24
C ILE A 239 -4.94 -20.60 10.92
N SER A 240 -5.91 -20.90 11.76
CA SER A 240 -6.02 -22.15 12.48
C SER A 240 -7.46 -22.37 12.94
N SER A 241 -7.73 -23.54 13.48
CA SER A 241 -8.98 -23.84 14.20
C SER A 241 -8.62 -24.52 15.52
N VAL A 242 -8.85 -23.83 16.62
CA VAL A 242 -8.47 -24.30 17.97
C VAL A 242 -9.57 -23.99 18.98
N VAL A 243 -9.49 -24.65 20.14
CA VAL A 243 -10.37 -24.34 21.28
C VAL A 243 -9.98 -22.99 21.87
N TYR A 244 -10.96 -22.21 22.32
CA TYR A 244 -10.70 -20.97 23.01
C TYR A 244 -10.06 -21.21 24.38
N TYR A 245 -10.62 -22.16 25.13
CA TYR A 245 -10.14 -22.57 26.42
C TYR A 245 -10.33 -24.10 26.61
N SER A 246 -9.44 -24.73 27.35
CA SER A 246 -9.54 -26.19 27.63
C SER A 246 -10.63 -26.56 28.57
N ASN A 247 -11.33 -25.60 29.16
CA ASN A 247 -12.49 -25.76 30.05
C ASN A 247 -13.50 -24.62 29.76
N ASN A 248 -14.58 -24.53 30.53
CA ASN A 248 -15.67 -23.56 30.32
C ASN A 248 -15.35 -22.14 30.82
N HIS A 249 -14.06 -21.72 30.87
CA HIS A 249 -13.73 -20.34 31.15
C HIS A 249 -13.79 -19.49 29.88
N THR A 250 -14.34 -18.30 29.99
CA THR A 250 -14.59 -17.38 28.88
C THR A 250 -13.60 -16.22 28.82
N ALA A 251 -12.75 -16.06 29.86
CA ALA A 251 -11.75 -15.01 29.88
C ALA A 251 -10.66 -15.29 28.83
N PHE A 252 -10.26 -14.26 28.09
CA PHE A 252 -9.12 -14.36 27.17
C PHE A 252 -7.81 -14.52 27.93
N GLU A 253 -7.65 -13.80 29.04
CA GLU A 253 -6.46 -13.90 29.90
C GLU A 253 -6.31 -15.32 30.48
N GLY A 254 -5.13 -15.90 30.28
CA GLY A 254 -4.82 -17.27 30.72
C GLY A 254 -5.47 -18.37 29.86
N SER A 255 -6.16 -18.03 28.77
CA SER A 255 -6.72 -19.02 27.85
C SER A 255 -5.65 -19.75 27.05
N TYR A 256 -6.01 -20.91 26.50
CA TYR A 256 -5.17 -21.60 25.53
C TYR A 256 -4.96 -20.72 24.30
N MET A 257 -6.01 -20.01 23.86
CA MET A 257 -5.97 -19.08 22.74
C MET A 257 -4.91 -17.98 22.95
N GLN A 258 -4.96 -17.26 24.10
CA GLN A 258 -3.96 -16.23 24.41
C GLN A 258 -2.55 -16.80 24.44
N THR A 259 -2.37 -17.96 25.10
CA THR A 259 -1.06 -18.59 25.23
C THR A 259 -0.48 -18.94 23.85
N TRP A 260 -1.28 -19.57 22.99
CA TRP A 260 -0.84 -19.96 21.64
C TRP A 260 -0.58 -18.75 20.73
N LEU A 261 -1.39 -17.72 20.82
CA LEU A 261 -1.22 -16.48 20.03
C LEU A 261 0.06 -15.74 20.40
N ASN A 262 0.44 -15.73 21.69
CA ASN A 262 1.53 -14.88 22.20
C ASN A 262 2.82 -15.66 22.57
N ASP A 263 2.85 -16.96 22.35
CA ASP A 263 4.08 -17.74 22.51
C ASP A 263 5.05 -17.39 21.36
N THR A 264 6.30 -17.15 21.69
CA THR A 264 7.37 -16.80 20.75
C THR A 264 8.08 -18.00 20.15
N SER A 265 7.65 -19.22 20.48
CA SER A 265 8.21 -20.43 19.86
C SER A 265 7.78 -20.57 18.40
N ILE A 266 8.55 -21.30 17.61
CA ILE A 266 8.28 -21.56 16.20
C ILE A 266 6.95 -22.33 15.95
N ASP A 267 6.43 -23.00 16.95
CA ASP A 267 5.17 -23.75 16.87
C ASP A 267 3.92 -22.90 17.20
N SER A 268 4.12 -21.61 17.52
CA SER A 268 3.06 -20.67 17.89
C SER A 268 2.87 -19.57 16.85
N PHE A 269 1.91 -18.66 17.09
CA PHE A 269 1.61 -17.62 16.12
C PHE A 269 2.64 -16.48 16.12
N LEU A 270 2.90 -15.87 17.30
CA LEU A 270 3.80 -14.71 17.42
C LEU A 270 5.23 -15.05 16.97
N GLY A 271 5.76 -16.22 17.35
CA GLY A 271 7.08 -16.66 16.94
C GLY A 271 7.26 -16.95 15.46
N ASN A 272 6.15 -16.94 14.68
CA ASN A 272 6.15 -17.06 13.22
C ASN A 272 5.91 -15.73 12.51
N LEU A 273 5.85 -14.61 13.22
CA LEU A 273 5.80 -13.28 12.62
C LEU A 273 7.21 -12.74 12.43
N ARG A 274 7.47 -12.17 11.26
CA ARG A 274 8.74 -11.54 10.91
C ARG A 274 8.98 -10.31 11.79
N ASP A 275 10.12 -10.27 12.46
CA ASP A 275 10.63 -9.11 13.20
C ASP A 275 9.52 -8.40 14.02
N TYR A 276 8.68 -9.22 14.69
CA TYR A 276 7.46 -8.73 15.33
C TYR A 276 7.73 -7.61 16.34
N GLU A 277 8.91 -7.60 16.99
CA GLU A 277 9.32 -6.56 17.95
C GLU A 277 9.44 -5.17 17.28
N ASP A 278 9.77 -5.13 15.99
CA ASP A 278 9.93 -3.90 15.21
C ASP A 278 8.60 -3.44 14.57
N PHE A 279 7.69 -4.36 14.30
CA PHE A 279 6.45 -4.07 13.58
C PHE A 279 5.25 -3.85 14.47
N ILE A 280 5.12 -4.58 15.58
CA ILE A 280 3.89 -4.58 16.37
C ILE A 280 4.09 -4.07 17.80
N VAL A 281 3.03 -3.52 18.36
CA VAL A 281 3.00 -3.10 19.76
C VAL A 281 2.91 -4.33 20.65
N SER A 282 4.03 -4.70 21.30
CA SER A 282 4.14 -5.94 22.08
C SER A 282 3.27 -5.97 23.33
N ASN A 283 2.83 -4.82 23.81
CA ASN A 283 1.98 -4.64 24.99
C ASN A 283 0.67 -3.91 24.65
N ALA A 284 0.08 -4.24 23.51
CA ALA A 284 -1.20 -3.67 23.10
C ALA A 284 -2.30 -4.01 24.11
N SER A 285 -3.23 -3.08 24.26
CA SER A 285 -4.38 -3.21 25.16
C SER A 285 -5.58 -3.77 24.40
N TRP A 286 -6.15 -4.86 24.91
CA TRP A 286 -7.28 -5.56 24.30
C TRP A 286 -8.47 -5.52 25.26
N ASP A 287 -9.58 -4.94 24.81
CA ASP A 287 -10.81 -4.88 25.62
C ASP A 287 -11.61 -6.18 25.47
N ALA A 288 -11.54 -7.02 26.50
CA ALA A 288 -12.22 -8.30 26.63
C ALA A 288 -13.46 -8.20 27.54
N THR A 289 -14.03 -7.02 27.68
CA THR A 289 -15.21 -6.80 28.49
C THR A 289 -16.38 -7.65 27.98
N MET A 290 -17.01 -8.41 28.91
CA MET A 290 -18.16 -9.22 28.59
C MET A 290 -19.32 -8.37 28.05
N ASN A 291 -19.93 -8.83 26.98
CA ASN A 291 -21.10 -8.21 26.41
C ASN A 291 -22.16 -9.29 26.11
N SER A 292 -23.28 -9.26 26.83
CA SER A 292 -24.39 -10.18 26.62
C SER A 292 -25.38 -9.74 25.54
N ASN A 293 -25.17 -8.58 24.94
CA ASN A 293 -26.07 -8.05 23.92
C ASN A 293 -25.76 -8.66 22.55
N ASP A 294 -26.80 -9.14 21.94
CA ASP A 294 -26.82 -9.54 20.55
C ASP A 294 -26.63 -8.35 19.60
N PHE A 295 -26.36 -8.63 18.35
CA PHE A 295 -26.23 -7.68 17.27
C PHE A 295 -27.28 -6.54 17.30
N GLY A 296 -26.84 -5.32 17.08
CA GLY A 296 -27.68 -4.13 16.90
C GLY A 296 -27.78 -3.20 18.11
N SER A 297 -27.23 -3.58 19.26
CA SER A 297 -27.20 -2.76 20.48
C SER A 297 -25.83 -2.62 21.10
N ILE A 298 -24.78 -2.80 20.29
CA ILE A 298 -23.41 -2.79 20.80
C ILE A 298 -22.91 -1.37 20.88
N SER A 299 -22.54 -0.95 22.08
CA SER A 299 -21.76 0.24 22.35
C SER A 299 -20.31 -0.13 22.55
N ARG A 300 -19.42 0.83 22.38
CA ARG A 300 -18.00 0.68 22.68
C ARG A 300 -17.82 0.05 24.07
N PRO A 301 -16.98 -0.98 24.22
CA PRO A 301 -16.70 -1.59 25.51
C PRO A 301 -16.15 -0.57 26.51
N THR A 302 -16.41 -0.82 27.79
CA THR A 302 -16.06 0.15 28.85
C THR A 302 -14.62 -0.01 29.37
N GLY A 303 -13.85 -0.98 28.86
CA GLY A 303 -12.53 -1.30 29.40
C GLY A 303 -12.56 -1.97 30.79
N ALA A 304 -13.74 -2.50 31.20
CA ALA A 304 -13.88 -3.15 32.51
C ALA A 304 -13.01 -4.42 32.65
N THR A 305 -12.70 -5.06 31.53
CA THR A 305 -11.76 -6.19 31.46
C THR A 305 -10.80 -5.94 30.32
N THR A 306 -9.58 -5.54 30.65
CA THR A 306 -8.51 -5.25 29.67
C THR A 306 -7.41 -6.29 29.82
N VAL A 307 -6.92 -6.81 28.70
CA VAL A 307 -5.80 -7.75 28.63
C VAL A 307 -4.67 -7.11 27.86
N THR A 308 -3.44 -7.22 28.38
CA THR A 308 -2.26 -6.74 27.70
C THR A 308 -1.55 -7.90 27.00
N ALA A 309 -1.39 -7.80 25.68
CA ALA A 309 -0.76 -8.83 24.85
C ALA A 309 -0.29 -8.27 23.54
N ALA A 310 0.68 -8.91 22.86
CA ALA A 310 1.11 -8.53 21.52
C ALA A 310 0.05 -8.87 20.47
N VAL A 311 -0.63 -10.01 20.64
CA VAL A 311 -1.63 -10.54 19.71
C VAL A 311 -2.93 -10.80 20.47
N GLY A 312 -4.03 -10.31 19.93
CA GLY A 312 -5.38 -10.56 20.43
C GLY A 312 -6.31 -11.06 19.32
N LEU A 313 -7.59 -10.86 19.54
CA LEU A 313 -8.68 -11.08 18.60
C LEU A 313 -9.51 -9.78 18.51
N LEU A 314 -10.31 -9.63 17.47
CA LEU A 314 -11.29 -8.55 17.44
C LEU A 314 -12.38 -8.80 18.49
N ASN A 315 -12.85 -7.74 19.13
CA ASN A 315 -14.07 -7.80 19.92
C ASN A 315 -15.31 -7.60 19.03
N THR A 316 -16.50 -7.87 19.59
CA THR A 316 -17.74 -7.75 18.82
C THR A 316 -18.08 -6.32 18.38
N TYR A 317 -17.64 -5.30 19.12
CA TYR A 317 -17.84 -3.90 18.75
C TYR A 317 -17.03 -3.54 17.49
N GLU A 318 -15.75 -3.91 17.43
CA GLU A 318 -14.87 -3.66 16.28
C GLU A 318 -15.43 -4.30 15.01
N TYR A 319 -15.94 -5.54 15.12
CA TYR A 319 -16.58 -6.20 13.99
C TYR A 319 -17.85 -5.47 13.53
N GLN A 320 -18.72 -5.11 14.46
CA GLN A 320 -20.00 -4.48 14.11
C GLN A 320 -19.85 -3.06 13.61
N THR A 321 -18.89 -2.31 14.16
CA THR A 321 -18.58 -0.96 13.69
C THR A 321 -18.08 -0.96 12.24
N SER A 322 -17.47 -2.06 11.77
CA SER A 322 -17.08 -2.21 10.37
C SER A 322 -18.26 -2.33 9.39
N CYS A 323 -19.49 -2.59 9.87
CA CYS A 323 -20.67 -2.69 9.03
C CYS A 323 -21.20 -1.28 8.66
N LEU A 324 -21.49 -1.03 7.39
CA LEU A 324 -22.09 0.24 6.94
C LEU A 324 -23.54 0.39 7.38
N THR A 325 -24.23 -0.72 7.57
CA THR A 325 -25.66 -0.77 7.92
C THR A 325 -25.88 -1.75 9.05
N THR A 326 -27.12 -1.88 9.51
CA THR A 326 -27.51 -2.97 10.41
C THR A 326 -27.53 -4.34 9.71
N ASN A 327 -27.14 -4.42 8.47
CA ASN A 327 -26.98 -5.64 7.72
C ASN A 327 -25.53 -6.14 7.87
N TYR A 328 -25.37 -7.21 8.61
CA TYR A 328 -24.09 -7.79 9.05
C TYR A 328 -23.28 -8.47 7.94
N GLU A 329 -23.86 -8.59 6.75
CA GLU A 329 -23.17 -9.05 5.54
C GLU A 329 -22.36 -7.93 4.86
N ASP A 330 -22.69 -6.65 5.18
CA ASP A 330 -22.11 -5.45 4.54
C ASP A 330 -20.82 -5.01 5.24
N THR A 331 -19.88 -5.93 5.43
CA THR A 331 -18.55 -5.64 5.98
C THR A 331 -17.47 -6.47 5.32
N TYR A 332 -16.35 -5.83 5.02
CA TYR A 332 -15.14 -6.51 4.52
C TYR A 332 -14.57 -7.55 5.51
N LEU A 333 -14.97 -7.50 6.78
CA LEU A 333 -14.56 -8.48 7.80
C LEU A 333 -15.32 -9.80 7.72
N ASN A 334 -16.47 -9.82 7.04
CA ASN A 334 -17.18 -11.08 6.79
C ASN A 334 -16.47 -11.86 5.67
N ASN A 335 -15.73 -12.89 6.04
CA ASN A 335 -14.97 -13.73 5.11
C ASN A 335 -15.67 -15.07 4.79
N GLY A 336 -16.93 -15.25 5.24
CA GLY A 336 -17.68 -16.48 5.03
C GLY A 336 -17.25 -17.67 5.89
N LEU A 337 -16.41 -17.44 6.90
CA LEU A 337 -15.93 -18.46 7.84
C LEU A 337 -16.46 -18.17 9.25
N GLU A 338 -16.39 -19.17 10.13
CA GLU A 338 -16.71 -19.01 11.55
C GLU A 338 -15.43 -18.84 12.36
N TRP A 339 -15.38 -17.80 13.21
CA TRP A 339 -14.17 -17.48 13.97
C TRP A 339 -14.47 -16.84 15.34
N TRP A 340 -13.55 -17.04 16.28
CA TRP A 340 -13.60 -16.51 17.64
C TRP A 340 -13.42 -15.00 17.70
N THR A 341 -14.24 -14.34 18.52
CA THR A 341 -14.00 -12.98 18.99
C THR A 341 -13.32 -12.97 20.36
N LEU A 342 -12.90 -11.78 20.79
CA LEU A 342 -12.35 -11.55 22.13
C LEU A 342 -13.43 -11.47 23.22
N THR A 343 -14.68 -11.29 22.86
CA THR A 343 -15.77 -10.88 23.76
C THR A 343 -16.50 -12.09 24.36
N PRO A 344 -16.47 -12.30 25.68
CA PRO A 344 -17.39 -13.24 26.33
C PRO A 344 -18.83 -12.80 26.15
N SER A 345 -19.73 -13.73 25.81
CA SER A 345 -21.18 -13.49 25.78
C SER A 345 -21.81 -13.62 27.17
N ASP A 346 -21.28 -14.56 27.93
CA ASP A 346 -21.69 -14.83 29.33
C ASP A 346 -20.56 -15.58 30.08
N SER A 347 -20.84 -16.11 31.25
CA SER A 347 -19.87 -16.86 32.08
C SER A 347 -19.49 -18.24 31.53
N SER A 348 -20.11 -18.69 30.44
CA SER A 348 -19.94 -20.05 29.87
C SER A 348 -19.71 -20.06 28.37
N SER A 349 -19.86 -18.93 27.68
CA SER A 349 -19.82 -18.83 26.24
C SER A 349 -19.04 -17.57 25.80
N VAL A 350 -18.43 -17.66 24.64
CA VAL A 350 -17.70 -16.57 23.95
C VAL A 350 -18.38 -16.35 22.60
N TRP A 351 -18.46 -15.09 22.16
CA TRP A 351 -19.00 -14.79 20.85
C TRP A 351 -18.07 -15.27 19.74
N THR A 352 -18.64 -15.94 18.74
CA THR A 352 -18.05 -16.17 17.42
C THR A 352 -18.79 -15.34 16.38
N ILE A 353 -18.15 -15.07 15.26
CA ILE A 353 -18.81 -14.60 14.04
C ILE A 353 -19.02 -15.85 13.17
N ASN A 354 -20.23 -16.12 12.78
CA ASN A 354 -20.53 -17.27 11.93
C ASN A 354 -20.35 -16.94 10.44
N TYR A 355 -20.44 -17.94 9.58
CA TYR A 355 -20.23 -17.79 8.13
C TYR A 355 -21.25 -16.87 7.43
N PHE A 356 -22.34 -16.48 8.09
CA PHE A 356 -23.28 -15.45 7.60
C PHE A 356 -22.97 -14.04 8.13
N GLY A 357 -21.94 -13.87 8.95
CA GLY A 357 -21.61 -12.60 9.57
C GLY A 357 -22.35 -12.29 10.87
N TYR A 358 -23.16 -13.22 11.42
CA TYR A 358 -23.86 -13.01 12.70
C TYR A 358 -23.02 -13.48 13.89
N THR A 359 -23.20 -12.82 15.03
CA THR A 359 -22.67 -13.30 16.30
C THR A 359 -23.40 -14.58 16.73
N TYR A 360 -22.64 -15.53 17.23
CA TYR A 360 -23.12 -16.77 17.81
C TYR A 360 -22.39 -17.09 19.12
N ALA A 361 -23.09 -17.42 20.18
CA ALA A 361 -22.48 -17.77 21.46
C ALA A 361 -22.06 -19.24 21.45
N GLU A 362 -20.75 -19.48 21.50
CA GLU A 362 -20.17 -20.83 21.43
C GLU A 362 -19.43 -21.18 22.72
N THR A 363 -19.39 -22.46 23.04
CA THR A 363 -18.68 -22.94 24.23
C THR A 363 -17.16 -22.88 24.02
N PRO A 364 -16.36 -22.40 25.00
CA PRO A 364 -14.91 -22.23 24.83
C PRO A 364 -14.14 -23.51 24.51
N THR A 365 -14.76 -24.67 24.77
CA THR A 365 -14.18 -26.00 24.48
C THR A 365 -14.40 -26.47 23.05
N SER A 366 -15.26 -25.81 22.30
CA SER A 366 -15.44 -26.08 20.86
C SER A 366 -14.24 -25.60 20.07
N ALA A 367 -13.92 -26.24 18.95
CA ALA A 367 -12.92 -25.76 18.02
C ALA A 367 -13.57 -24.75 17.06
N GLY A 368 -13.03 -23.55 17.00
CA GLY A 368 -13.46 -22.48 16.09
C GLY A 368 -12.29 -21.85 15.36
N GLY A 369 -12.55 -21.18 14.26
CA GLY A 369 -11.57 -20.48 13.47
C GLY A 369 -10.87 -19.36 14.27
N VAL A 370 -9.64 -19.08 13.94
CA VAL A 370 -8.84 -18.05 14.60
C VAL A 370 -8.34 -17.05 13.58
N ARG A 371 -8.74 -15.80 13.75
CA ARG A 371 -8.27 -14.63 13.04
C ARG A 371 -7.48 -13.74 14.00
N PRO A 372 -6.17 -13.93 14.13
CA PRO A 372 -5.35 -13.09 15.01
C PRO A 372 -5.43 -11.63 14.62
N ALA A 373 -5.45 -10.77 15.62
CA ALA A 373 -5.33 -9.34 15.48
C ALA A 373 -4.04 -8.83 16.12
N ILE A 374 -3.43 -7.83 15.51
CA ILE A 374 -2.22 -7.14 15.97
C ILE A 374 -2.42 -5.64 15.88
N VAL A 375 -1.57 -4.89 16.57
CA VAL A 375 -1.51 -3.43 16.47
C VAL A 375 -0.13 -3.06 15.92
N LEU A 376 -0.09 -2.45 14.72
CA LEU A 376 1.15 -1.94 14.14
C LEU A 376 1.63 -0.70 14.90
N GLN A 377 2.95 -0.53 15.00
CA GLN A 377 3.57 0.68 15.51
C GLN A 377 3.33 1.86 14.55
N THR A 378 3.39 3.09 15.08
CA THR A 378 3.07 4.32 14.35
C THR A 378 4.02 4.66 13.22
N ASN A 379 5.28 4.19 13.33
CA ASN A 379 6.36 4.49 12.38
C ASN A 379 6.48 3.48 11.23
N ILE A 380 5.54 2.56 11.12
CA ILE A 380 5.55 1.59 10.02
C ILE A 380 5.14 2.27 8.72
N GLU A 381 6.02 2.19 7.72
CA GLU A 381 5.87 2.82 6.42
C GLU A 381 5.38 1.83 5.36
N ILE A 382 4.54 2.31 4.45
CA ILE A 382 4.16 1.62 3.21
C ILE A 382 5.17 1.98 2.12
N VAL A 383 5.67 0.97 1.41
CA VAL A 383 6.66 1.14 0.33
C VAL A 383 6.14 0.69 -1.03
N ALA A 384 5.00 0.00 -1.09
CA ALA A 384 4.36 -0.43 -2.32
C ALA A 384 2.90 -0.86 -2.06
N GLY A 385 2.16 -1.10 -3.15
CA GLY A 385 0.76 -1.55 -3.12
C GLY A 385 -0.23 -0.39 -3.10
N ASP A 386 -1.50 -0.72 -3.36
CA ASP A 386 -2.63 0.21 -3.38
C ASP A 386 -3.75 -0.18 -2.39
N GLY A 387 -3.47 -1.18 -1.55
CA GLY A 387 -4.40 -1.70 -0.55
C GLY A 387 -5.50 -2.60 -1.10
N SER A 388 -5.54 -2.90 -2.41
CA SER A 388 -6.45 -3.90 -2.97
C SER A 388 -6.01 -5.32 -2.63
N GLU A 389 -6.92 -6.30 -2.76
CA GLU A 389 -6.61 -7.71 -2.49
C GLU A 389 -5.47 -8.24 -3.39
N ASN A 390 -5.45 -7.82 -4.65
CA ASN A 390 -4.45 -8.27 -5.63
C ASN A 390 -3.12 -7.49 -5.54
N ASN A 391 -3.12 -6.33 -4.88
CA ASN A 391 -1.95 -5.47 -4.70
C ASN A 391 -1.97 -4.85 -3.29
N PRO A 392 -1.88 -5.66 -2.23
CA PRO A 392 -1.93 -5.18 -0.85
C PRO A 392 -0.78 -4.26 -0.54
N TYR A 393 -0.97 -3.35 0.40
CA TYR A 393 0.11 -2.51 0.91
C TYR A 393 1.27 -3.36 1.41
N ARG A 394 2.50 -2.97 1.07
CA ARG A 394 3.75 -3.65 1.45
C ARG A 394 4.50 -2.77 2.43
N LEU A 395 4.94 -3.36 3.52
CA LEU A 395 5.59 -2.65 4.61
C LEU A 395 7.11 -2.60 4.41
N LYS A 396 7.71 -1.46 4.74
CA LYS A 396 9.17 -1.29 4.78
C LYS A 396 9.76 -2.29 5.78
N GLY A 397 10.78 -3.02 5.34
CA GLY A 397 11.40 -4.09 6.15
C GLY A 397 10.75 -5.47 5.98
N ASP A 398 9.51 -5.57 5.45
CA ASP A 398 8.87 -6.84 5.07
C ASP A 398 8.75 -7.03 3.55
N TYR A 399 9.09 -6.02 2.75
CA TYR A 399 9.05 -6.08 1.29
C TYR A 399 10.42 -6.39 0.70
N ASP A 400 10.73 -7.66 0.55
CA ASP A 400 11.95 -8.13 -0.09
C ASP A 400 11.74 -8.26 -1.60
N THR A 401 12.58 -7.60 -2.40
CA THR A 401 12.50 -7.63 -3.88
C THR A 401 13.57 -8.51 -4.51
N ASP A 402 14.71 -8.73 -3.82
CA ASP A 402 15.78 -9.63 -4.29
C ASP A 402 15.92 -10.83 -3.33
N LEU A 403 15.33 -11.94 -3.73
CA LEU A 403 15.34 -13.19 -2.98
C LEU A 403 16.27 -14.26 -3.60
N ALA A 404 17.04 -13.89 -4.61
CA ALA A 404 17.94 -14.81 -5.27
C ALA A 404 18.99 -15.35 -4.29
N GLY A 405 19.04 -16.67 -4.15
CA GLY A 405 19.97 -17.35 -3.23
C GLY A 405 19.59 -17.31 -1.75
N THR A 406 18.45 -16.76 -1.40
CA THR A 406 17.93 -16.77 -0.01
C THR A 406 17.55 -18.19 0.40
N SER A 407 17.98 -18.61 1.59
CA SER A 407 17.61 -19.91 2.13
C SER A 407 16.12 -19.97 2.47
N LEU A 408 15.46 -21.06 2.10
CA LEU A 408 14.05 -21.28 2.42
C LEU A 408 13.79 -21.30 3.94
N SER A 409 14.76 -21.71 4.74
CA SER A 409 14.68 -21.73 6.21
C SER A 409 14.64 -20.33 6.85
N SER A 410 15.02 -19.29 6.11
CA SER A 410 14.93 -17.89 6.57
C SER A 410 13.63 -17.18 6.14
N ARG A 411 12.74 -17.91 5.47
CA ARG A 411 11.44 -17.36 5.02
C ARG A 411 10.34 -17.70 6.02
N TYR A 412 9.21 -17.00 5.93
CA TYR A 412 8.16 -17.03 6.95
C TYR A 412 6.98 -17.90 6.52
N SER A 413 6.27 -18.47 7.48
CA SER A 413 5.05 -19.23 7.20
C SER A 413 4.00 -18.35 6.51
N GLY A 414 3.36 -18.89 5.49
CA GLY A 414 2.38 -18.19 4.67
C GLY A 414 2.94 -17.61 3.36
N GLU A 415 4.26 -17.43 3.24
CA GLU A 415 4.89 -16.97 2.01
C GLU A 415 4.75 -17.97 0.86
N TYR A 416 4.68 -17.41 -0.35
CA TYR A 416 4.60 -18.22 -1.57
C TYR A 416 5.98 -18.51 -2.12
N ILE A 417 6.14 -19.74 -2.63
CA ILE A 417 7.37 -20.19 -3.29
C ILE A 417 7.04 -20.95 -4.57
N HIS A 418 7.89 -20.83 -5.56
CA HIS A 418 7.90 -21.75 -6.68
C HIS A 418 8.78 -22.94 -6.35
N PHE A 419 8.19 -24.13 -6.35
CA PHE A 419 8.90 -25.38 -6.07
C PHE A 419 8.53 -26.45 -7.09
N GLY A 420 9.54 -27.08 -7.68
CA GLY A 420 9.35 -28.11 -8.68
C GLY A 420 9.24 -27.54 -10.11
N THR A 421 9.14 -28.46 -11.06
CA THR A 421 9.04 -28.20 -12.50
C THR A 421 7.70 -28.65 -13.11
N GLY A 422 6.79 -29.11 -12.26
CA GLY A 422 5.47 -29.59 -12.66
C GLY A 422 4.49 -28.45 -12.93
N VAL A 423 3.26 -28.79 -13.32
CA VAL A 423 2.23 -27.85 -13.73
C VAL A 423 1.68 -27.01 -12.58
N ASN A 424 1.72 -27.50 -11.33
CA ASN A 424 1.29 -26.79 -10.13
C ASN A 424 2.50 -26.57 -9.23
N ASN A 425 3.33 -25.62 -9.58
CA ASN A 425 4.59 -25.36 -8.88
C ASN A 425 4.53 -24.22 -7.88
N LEU A 426 3.34 -23.64 -7.61
CA LEU A 426 3.15 -22.64 -6.58
C LEU A 426 2.79 -23.32 -5.25
N TYR A 427 3.58 -23.04 -4.23
CA TYR A 427 3.43 -23.58 -2.89
C TYR A 427 3.42 -22.46 -1.86
N ARG A 428 2.95 -22.79 -0.66
CA ARG A 428 3.06 -21.92 0.53
C ARG A 428 3.87 -22.62 1.61
N ILE A 429 4.67 -21.85 2.32
CA ILE A 429 5.38 -22.33 3.51
C ILE A 429 4.33 -22.49 4.63
N VAL A 430 4.26 -23.70 5.20
CA VAL A 430 3.40 -24.01 6.33
C VAL A 430 4.12 -23.71 7.64
N ARG A 431 5.32 -24.28 7.80
CA ARG A 431 6.18 -24.08 8.98
C ARG A 431 7.60 -24.60 8.74
N HIS A 432 8.52 -24.18 9.59
CA HIS A 432 9.82 -24.79 9.76
C HIS A 432 9.77 -25.82 10.90
N GLU A 433 10.38 -26.96 10.69
CA GLU A 433 10.45 -28.00 11.71
C GLU A 433 11.78 -27.91 12.48
N THR A 434 11.79 -28.38 13.74
CA THR A 434 13.00 -28.44 14.56
C THR A 434 14.11 -29.31 13.94
N SER A 435 13.74 -30.18 13.00
CA SER A 435 14.68 -30.98 12.20
C SER A 435 15.45 -30.16 11.14
N GLY A 436 15.10 -28.88 10.95
CA GLY A 436 15.63 -28.02 9.89
C GLY A 436 14.90 -28.15 8.57
N LEU A 437 13.85 -28.97 8.49
CA LEU A 437 13.03 -29.12 7.28
C LEU A 437 11.95 -28.02 7.23
N THR A 438 11.63 -27.59 6.01
CA THR A 438 10.52 -26.69 5.77
C THR A 438 9.33 -27.45 5.18
N LYS A 439 8.19 -27.40 5.87
CA LYS A 439 6.94 -27.98 5.38
C LYS A 439 6.25 -27.00 4.46
N ILE A 440 5.91 -27.44 3.26
CA ILE A 440 5.20 -26.65 2.25
C ILE A 440 3.92 -27.37 1.82
N THR A 441 2.93 -26.62 1.36
CA THR A 441 1.69 -27.14 0.78
C THR A 441 1.44 -26.49 -0.58
N SER A 442 0.77 -27.19 -1.50
CA SER A 442 0.31 -26.57 -2.74
C SER A 442 -0.57 -25.37 -2.43
N ALA A 443 -0.34 -24.25 -3.12
CA ALA A 443 -1.11 -23.03 -2.94
C ALA A 443 -2.58 -23.23 -3.39
N ASP A 444 -2.76 -23.99 -4.48
CA ASP A 444 -4.07 -24.30 -5.03
C ASP A 444 -4.39 -25.78 -4.87
N PRO A 445 -5.69 -26.13 -4.76
CA PRO A 445 -6.13 -27.52 -4.87
C PRO A 445 -5.73 -28.12 -6.21
N LEU A 446 -5.45 -29.42 -6.22
CA LEU A 446 -5.27 -30.14 -7.49
C LEU A 446 -6.58 -30.13 -8.28
N LYS A 447 -6.48 -30.01 -9.61
CA LYS A 447 -7.65 -30.01 -10.49
C LYS A 447 -8.45 -31.31 -10.45
N ASP A 448 -7.77 -32.43 -10.19
CA ASP A 448 -8.38 -33.76 -10.17
C ASP A 448 -8.82 -34.09 -8.74
N SER A 449 -10.09 -34.41 -8.57
CA SER A 449 -10.57 -34.94 -7.31
C SER A 449 -10.06 -36.40 -7.13
N VAL A 450 -9.45 -36.65 -5.99
CA VAL A 450 -8.99 -37.99 -5.59
C VAL A 450 -9.81 -38.47 -4.41
N GLY A 451 -10.50 -39.58 -4.59
CA GLY A 451 -11.31 -40.15 -3.51
C GLY A 451 -10.45 -40.68 -2.36
N PHE A 452 -10.84 -40.37 -1.14
CA PHE A 452 -10.40 -41.15 0.02
C PHE A 452 -10.87 -42.60 -0.12
N PRO A 453 -10.17 -43.57 0.44
CA PRO A 453 -10.59 -44.97 0.35
C PRO A 453 -11.97 -45.13 0.96
N THR A 454 -12.89 -45.69 0.18
CA THR A 454 -14.29 -45.94 0.56
C THR A 454 -14.41 -47.24 1.36
N SER A 455 -13.53 -47.57 2.27
CA SER A 455 -13.74 -48.71 3.14
C SER A 455 -14.52 -48.26 4.37
N THR A 456 -15.80 -48.65 4.39
CA THR A 456 -16.67 -48.84 5.56
C THR A 456 -16.31 -47.99 6.78
N LEU A 457 -17.24 -47.10 7.11
CA LEU A 457 -17.44 -46.40 8.39
C LEU A 457 -16.44 -46.79 9.48
N GLY A 458 -15.44 -45.93 9.71
CA GLY A 458 -14.59 -45.99 10.89
C GLY A 458 -13.07 -45.99 10.67
N ASN A 459 -12.54 -46.22 9.45
CA ASN A 459 -11.10 -46.27 9.19
C ASN A 459 -10.68 -45.49 7.95
N ALA A 460 -10.97 -44.24 7.88
CA ALA A 460 -10.39 -43.32 6.88
C ALA A 460 -9.00 -42.85 7.31
N SER A 461 -8.11 -43.78 7.66
CA SER A 461 -6.72 -43.46 7.97
C SER A 461 -5.92 -43.26 6.69
N PHE A 462 -5.17 -42.18 6.61
CA PHE A 462 -4.18 -42.00 5.56
C PHE A 462 -3.08 -43.04 5.71
N SER A 463 -2.80 -43.74 4.62
CA SER A 463 -1.63 -44.67 4.53
C SER A 463 -1.01 -44.57 3.15
N SER A 464 0.27 -44.89 3.02
CA SER A 464 0.97 -44.93 1.72
C SER A 464 0.33 -45.91 0.70
N SER A 465 -0.39 -46.91 1.18
CA SER A 465 -1.12 -47.88 0.35
C SER A 465 -2.55 -47.48 0.00
N SER A 466 -3.09 -46.42 0.62
CA SER A 466 -4.41 -45.91 0.27
C SER A 466 -4.41 -45.25 -1.13
N THR A 467 -5.60 -45.06 -1.72
CA THR A 467 -5.71 -44.40 -3.04
C THR A 467 -5.08 -43.01 -3.02
N MET A 468 -5.37 -42.22 -1.98
CA MET A 468 -4.77 -40.91 -1.77
C MET A 468 -3.26 -41.00 -1.56
N GLY A 469 -2.80 -41.93 -0.70
CA GLY A 469 -1.39 -42.10 -0.42
C GLY A 469 -0.59 -42.52 -1.64
N ARG A 470 -1.11 -43.45 -2.48
CA ARG A 470 -0.46 -43.80 -3.75
C ARG A 470 -0.43 -42.67 -4.76
N MET A 471 -1.50 -41.89 -4.85
CA MET A 471 -1.53 -40.71 -5.69
C MET A 471 -0.49 -39.68 -5.25
N LEU A 472 -0.45 -39.31 -3.97
CA LEU A 472 0.48 -38.31 -3.44
C LEU A 472 1.94 -38.76 -3.52
N ASN A 473 2.25 -40.01 -3.21
CA ASN A 473 3.62 -40.54 -3.25
C ASN A 473 4.06 -41.09 -4.64
N GLY A 474 3.22 -41.00 -5.63
CA GLY A 474 3.48 -41.44 -7.00
C GLY A 474 3.22 -40.34 -8.02
N THR A 475 2.01 -40.31 -8.57
CA THR A 475 1.64 -39.37 -9.65
C THR A 475 1.87 -37.92 -9.28
N TYR A 476 1.56 -37.53 -8.03
CA TYR A 476 1.77 -36.15 -7.59
C TYR A 476 3.26 -35.77 -7.64
N LEU A 477 4.13 -36.58 -7.07
CA LEU A 477 5.56 -36.30 -7.07
C LEU A 477 6.13 -36.24 -8.48
N THR A 478 5.74 -37.14 -9.37
CA THR A 478 6.32 -37.24 -10.71
C THR A 478 5.75 -36.22 -11.70
N SER A 479 4.44 -35.93 -11.63
CA SER A 479 3.76 -35.09 -12.62
C SER A 479 3.56 -33.65 -12.15
N TYR A 480 3.38 -33.43 -10.86
CA TYR A 480 3.10 -32.09 -10.30
C TYR A 480 4.35 -31.43 -9.69
N VAL A 481 5.17 -32.20 -8.97
CA VAL A 481 6.42 -31.66 -8.38
C VAL A 481 7.57 -31.75 -9.39
N GLY A 482 7.67 -32.86 -10.10
CA GLY A 482 8.74 -33.18 -11.06
C GLY A 482 9.86 -34.02 -10.47
N ASN A 483 10.42 -34.88 -11.31
CA ASN A 483 11.38 -35.92 -10.90
C ASN A 483 12.68 -35.39 -10.25
N THR A 484 13.08 -34.15 -10.54
CA THR A 484 14.32 -33.57 -10.00
C THR A 484 14.27 -33.39 -8.47
N TYR A 485 13.08 -33.23 -7.91
CA TYR A 485 12.87 -32.91 -6.49
C TYR A 485 12.36 -34.11 -5.67
N THR A 486 12.10 -35.26 -6.30
CA THR A 486 11.49 -36.40 -5.60
C THR A 486 12.48 -37.20 -4.75
N ASN A 487 13.76 -36.90 -4.86
CA ASN A 487 14.85 -37.58 -4.13
C ASN A 487 15.64 -36.66 -3.22
N MET A 488 15.11 -35.44 -2.93
CA MET A 488 15.60 -34.56 -1.91
C MET A 488 14.87 -34.84 -0.59
#